data_5b1074979c975264f0d66459b1ffe1e3
#
_entry.id   5b1074979c975264f0d66459b1ffe1e3
#
_cell.length_a   1.000
_cell.length_b   1.000
_cell.length_c   1.000
_cell.angle_alpha   90.00
_cell.angle_beta   90.00
_cell.angle_gamma   90.00
#
_symmetry.space_group_name_H-M   'P 1'
#
loop_
_entity.id
_entity.type
_entity.pdbx_description
1 polymer ?
#
loop_
_entity_poly.entity_id
_entity_poly.type
_entity_poly.pdbx_seq_one_letter_code
_entity_poly.pdbx_strand_id
1 'polypeptide(L)'
;MFTTGRYPEHNTERDTESIIAYADMERELEYVYNATMALSNHTGQISFRPDTAPKKKISRNDVVSYADCDYRPLFLNSPDPAQFLEKWVYQYLRYPESAIVNGIQGRVIVEFIIGLDGKVSDVKVVRGVSPELDAEAVKVVSASPKWKPGRLKGSKVRTSMSIPVEFRLEKKGTKGSFGIKKY
;
A
#
# COMPACT_ATOMS: atom_id res chain seq x y z
N MET A 1 -27.30 8.29 6.88
CA MET A 1 -26.66 7.83 8.13
C MET A 1 -25.16 7.82 7.86
N PHE A 2 -24.42 8.71 8.52
CA PHE A 2 -22.97 8.77 8.35
C PHE A 2 -22.36 7.74 9.30
N THR A 3 -21.58 6.79 8.78
CA THR A 3 -20.87 5.80 9.59
C THR A 3 -19.38 6.00 9.39
N THR A 4 -18.68 6.35 10.45
CA THR A 4 -17.23 6.54 10.51
C THR A 4 -16.42 5.24 10.45
N GLY A 5 -17.06 4.13 10.26
CA GLY A 5 -16.45 2.81 10.37
C GLY A 5 -16.56 2.25 11.79
N ARG A 6 -16.35 0.95 11.91
CA ARG A 6 -16.34 0.26 13.21
C ARG A 6 -14.90 0.07 13.65
N TYR A 7 -14.57 0.54 14.84
CA TYR A 7 -13.32 0.18 15.50
C TYR A 7 -13.53 -1.12 16.30
N PRO A 8 -12.48 -1.91 16.57
CA PRO A 8 -12.60 -3.24 17.18
C PRO A 8 -13.30 -3.26 18.54
N GLU A 9 -13.19 -2.16 19.28
CA GLU A 9 -13.72 -2.00 20.64
C GLU A 9 -15.14 -1.44 20.68
N HIS A 10 -15.78 -1.22 19.50
CA HIS A 10 -17.12 -0.63 19.43
C HIS A 10 -18.16 -1.46 20.19
N ASN A 11 -18.89 -0.81 21.11
CA ASN A 11 -19.85 -1.44 22.04
C ASN A 11 -19.23 -2.49 22.98
N THR A 12 -17.98 -2.32 23.37
CA THR A 12 -17.31 -3.14 24.38
C THR A 12 -17.05 -2.33 25.65
N GLU A 13 -16.65 -3.00 26.73
CA GLU A 13 -16.22 -2.34 27.98
C GLU A 13 -14.97 -1.44 27.80
N ARG A 14 -14.26 -1.58 26.67
CA ARG A 14 -13.12 -0.77 26.30
C ARG A 14 -13.48 0.50 25.50
N ASP A 15 -14.76 0.69 25.23
CA ASP A 15 -15.28 1.87 24.52
C ASP A 15 -15.25 3.09 25.43
N THR A 16 -14.08 3.70 25.56
CA THR A 16 -13.80 4.84 26.42
C THR A 16 -13.56 6.11 25.60
N GLU A 17 -13.64 7.29 26.23
CA GLU A 17 -13.40 8.57 25.57
C GLU A 17 -12.05 8.64 24.83
N SER A 18 -11.03 7.95 25.33
CA SER A 18 -9.70 7.93 24.70
C SER A 18 -9.67 7.21 23.34
N ILE A 19 -10.68 6.40 23.03
CA ILE A 19 -10.80 5.68 21.74
C ILE A 19 -11.57 6.51 20.73
N ILE A 20 -12.36 7.49 21.19
CA ILE A 20 -13.16 8.34 20.31
C ILE A 20 -12.27 9.38 19.65
N ALA A 21 -12.25 9.38 18.32
CA ALA A 21 -11.52 10.35 17.52
C ALA A 21 -12.30 11.69 17.43
N TYR A 22 -12.27 12.47 18.49
CA TYR A 22 -13.02 13.75 18.55
C TYR A 22 -12.69 14.71 17.42
N ALA A 23 -11.43 14.79 16.99
CA ALA A 23 -11.01 15.65 15.88
C ALA A 23 -11.66 15.25 14.55
N ASP A 24 -11.91 13.96 14.34
CA ASP A 24 -12.61 13.49 13.13
C ASP A 24 -14.10 13.74 13.24
N MET A 25 -14.69 13.60 14.43
CA MET A 25 -16.09 13.96 14.69
C MET A 25 -16.36 15.45 14.49
N GLU A 26 -15.48 16.33 14.99
CA GLU A 26 -15.59 17.78 14.76
C GLU A 26 -15.60 18.11 13.27
N ARG A 27 -14.69 17.51 12.49
CA ARG A 27 -14.60 17.74 11.06
C ARG A 27 -15.82 17.26 10.30
N GLU A 28 -16.39 16.11 10.70
CA GLU A 28 -17.64 15.61 10.13
C GLU A 28 -18.85 16.49 10.49
N LEU A 29 -18.93 16.95 11.74
CA LEU A 29 -19.98 17.87 12.20
C LEU A 29 -19.89 19.21 11.46
N GLU A 30 -18.71 19.77 11.28
CA GLU A 30 -18.51 21.00 10.53
C GLU A 30 -18.94 20.83 9.07
N TYR A 31 -18.59 19.70 8.43
CA TYR A 31 -19.02 19.38 7.07
C TYR A 31 -20.54 19.29 6.96
N VAL A 32 -21.19 18.57 7.89
CA VAL A 32 -22.66 18.43 7.92
C VAL A 32 -23.32 19.78 8.15
N TYR A 33 -22.79 20.59 9.09
CA TYR A 33 -23.30 21.94 9.36
C TYR A 33 -23.21 22.84 8.13
N ASN A 34 -22.04 22.91 7.50
CA ASN A 34 -21.83 23.73 6.31
C ASN A 34 -22.70 23.28 5.13
N ALA A 35 -22.87 21.99 4.93
CA ALA A 35 -23.75 21.43 3.91
C ALA A 35 -25.23 21.78 4.19
N THR A 36 -25.66 21.70 5.45
CA THR A 36 -27.02 22.04 5.87
C THR A 36 -27.30 23.54 5.69
N MET A 37 -26.35 24.40 6.07
CA MET A 37 -26.46 25.85 5.90
C MET A 37 -26.50 26.25 4.42
N ALA A 38 -25.67 25.61 3.58
CA ALA A 38 -25.69 25.83 2.14
C ALA A 38 -27.05 25.44 1.51
N LEU A 39 -27.62 24.32 1.94
CA LEU A 39 -28.96 23.88 1.50
C LEU A 39 -30.08 24.80 2.00
N SER A 40 -29.99 25.24 3.26
CA SER A 40 -31.02 26.13 3.86
C SER A 40 -31.05 27.53 3.22
N ASN A 41 -29.90 28.02 2.76
CA ASN A 41 -29.76 29.31 2.09
C ASN A 41 -30.02 29.22 0.58
N HIS A 42 -30.33 28.04 0.04
CA HIS A 42 -30.57 27.85 -1.38
C HIS A 42 -32.02 28.24 -1.72
N THR A 43 -32.19 29.31 -2.51
CA THR A 43 -33.50 29.81 -2.91
C THR A 43 -34.03 29.20 -4.21
N GLY A 44 -33.25 28.35 -4.86
CA GLY A 44 -33.60 27.68 -6.11
C GLY A 44 -34.04 26.23 -5.93
N GLN A 45 -34.57 25.66 -7.00
CA GLN A 45 -34.92 24.25 -7.02
C GLN A 45 -33.67 23.39 -6.92
N ILE A 46 -33.56 22.58 -5.84
CA ILE A 46 -32.48 21.63 -5.67
C ILE A 46 -32.73 20.45 -6.61
N SER A 47 -31.94 20.35 -7.68
CA SER A 47 -31.96 19.20 -8.56
C SER A 47 -30.78 18.30 -8.23
N PHE A 48 -31.04 17.03 -7.95
CA PHE A 48 -29.98 16.02 -7.85
C PHE A 48 -29.39 15.83 -9.25
N ARG A 49 -28.16 16.28 -9.44
CA ARG A 49 -27.38 15.90 -10.61
C ARG A 49 -26.61 14.64 -10.20
N PRO A 50 -26.97 13.46 -10.72
CA PRO A 50 -26.09 12.31 -10.55
C PRO A 50 -24.72 12.70 -11.08
N ASP A 51 -23.68 12.37 -10.34
CA ASP A 51 -22.29 12.74 -10.58
C ASP A 51 -21.95 12.69 -12.08
N THR A 52 -22.05 13.87 -12.73
CA THR A 52 -21.78 14.04 -14.16
C THR A 52 -20.33 14.40 -14.40
N ALA A 53 -19.46 14.30 -13.36
CA ALA A 53 -18.04 14.39 -13.57
C ALA A 53 -17.68 13.41 -14.70
N PRO A 54 -17.07 13.87 -15.79
CA PRO A 54 -16.74 13.00 -16.92
C PRO A 54 -15.91 11.85 -16.37
N LYS A 55 -16.49 10.66 -16.35
CA LYS A 55 -15.78 9.45 -15.93
C LYS A 55 -14.55 9.36 -16.82
N LYS A 56 -13.39 9.78 -16.32
CA LYS A 56 -12.12 9.77 -17.05
C LYS A 56 -11.99 8.38 -17.67
N LYS A 57 -12.01 8.30 -19.00
CA LYS A 57 -11.77 7.03 -19.70
C LYS A 57 -10.36 6.62 -19.34
N ILE A 58 -10.23 5.48 -18.68
CA ILE A 58 -8.94 4.92 -18.30
C ILE A 58 -8.22 4.54 -19.58
N SER A 59 -7.11 5.22 -19.85
CA SER A 59 -6.22 4.88 -20.96
C SER A 59 -5.41 3.64 -20.61
N ARG A 60 -4.96 2.88 -21.62
CA ARG A 60 -4.04 1.76 -21.42
C ARG A 60 -2.73 2.14 -20.74
N ASN A 61 -2.36 3.43 -20.80
CA ASN A 61 -1.14 3.95 -20.20
C ASN A 61 -1.35 4.48 -18.76
N ASP A 62 -2.60 4.65 -18.32
CA ASP A 62 -2.88 5.13 -16.98
C ASP A 62 -2.42 4.09 -15.94
N VAL A 63 -1.73 4.57 -14.93
CA VAL A 63 -1.31 3.77 -13.78
C VAL A 63 -2.30 4.02 -12.66
N VAL A 64 -2.87 2.96 -12.12
CA VAL A 64 -3.85 2.97 -11.03
C VAL A 64 -3.18 2.48 -9.76
N SER A 65 -3.47 3.11 -8.62
CA SER A 65 -2.97 2.62 -7.34
C SER A 65 -3.55 1.23 -7.01
N TYR A 66 -2.77 0.41 -6.34
CA TYR A 66 -3.21 -0.90 -5.83
C TYR A 66 -4.51 -0.82 -5.02
N ALA A 67 -4.69 0.28 -4.25
CA ALA A 67 -5.88 0.50 -3.43
C ALA A 67 -7.13 0.81 -4.25
N ASP A 68 -6.97 1.43 -5.43
CA ASP A 68 -8.08 1.91 -6.28
C ASP A 68 -8.59 0.86 -7.27
N CYS A 69 -7.98 -0.34 -7.29
CA CYS A 69 -8.40 -1.43 -8.16
C CYS A 69 -9.65 -2.13 -7.63
N ASP A 70 -10.67 -2.36 -8.48
CA ASP A 70 -11.83 -3.20 -8.14
C ASP A 70 -11.38 -4.65 -7.87
N TYR A 71 -10.45 -5.13 -8.71
CA TYR A 71 -9.77 -6.42 -8.52
C TYR A 71 -8.28 -6.17 -8.46
N ARG A 72 -7.71 -6.43 -7.29
CA ARG A 72 -6.27 -6.26 -7.04
C ARG A 72 -5.44 -7.23 -7.87
N PRO A 73 -4.19 -6.86 -8.24
CA PRO A 73 -3.26 -7.80 -8.84
C PRO A 73 -3.04 -9.02 -7.94
N LEU A 74 -2.90 -10.21 -8.56
CA LEU A 74 -2.69 -11.44 -7.80
C LEU A 74 -1.27 -11.98 -8.03
N PHE A 75 -0.57 -12.26 -6.94
CA PHE A 75 0.65 -13.05 -6.93
C PHE A 75 0.33 -14.48 -6.48
N LEU A 76 0.66 -15.48 -7.31
CA LEU A 76 0.33 -16.89 -7.03
C LEU A 76 -1.15 -17.11 -6.62
N ASN A 77 -2.07 -16.39 -7.28
CA ASN A 77 -3.51 -16.38 -7.01
C ASN A 77 -3.95 -15.72 -5.69
N SER A 78 -3.04 -15.08 -4.95
CA SER A 78 -3.35 -14.30 -3.75
C SER A 78 -3.30 -12.80 -4.04
N PRO A 79 -4.27 -12.01 -3.55
CA PRO A 79 -4.22 -10.56 -3.60
C PRO A 79 -3.35 -9.96 -2.49
N ASP A 80 -2.89 -10.77 -1.53
CA ASP A 80 -2.11 -10.31 -0.38
C ASP A 80 -0.65 -10.06 -0.76
N PRO A 81 -0.13 -8.82 -0.60
CA PRO A 81 1.27 -8.49 -0.81
C PRO A 81 2.24 -9.30 0.05
N ALA A 82 1.80 -9.76 1.23
CA ALA A 82 2.62 -10.58 2.12
C ALA A 82 3.06 -11.89 1.44
N GLN A 83 2.18 -12.48 0.62
CA GLN A 83 2.53 -13.68 -0.15
C GLN A 83 3.69 -13.46 -1.12
N PHE A 84 3.77 -12.26 -1.73
CA PHE A 84 4.90 -11.92 -2.59
C PHE A 84 6.20 -11.76 -1.78
N LEU A 85 6.12 -11.12 -0.61
CA LEU A 85 7.27 -10.98 0.27
C LEU A 85 7.79 -12.36 0.73
N GLU A 86 6.91 -13.22 1.23
CA GLU A 86 7.28 -14.52 1.80
C GLU A 86 7.72 -15.54 0.73
N LYS A 87 6.94 -15.66 -0.36
CA LYS A 87 7.14 -16.71 -1.37
C LYS A 87 8.16 -16.36 -2.44
N TRP A 88 8.49 -15.08 -2.59
CA TRP A 88 9.45 -14.62 -3.58
C TRP A 88 10.57 -13.78 -2.98
N VAL A 89 10.24 -12.61 -2.43
CA VAL A 89 11.28 -11.66 -2.01
C VAL A 89 12.23 -12.31 -1.01
N TYR A 90 11.72 -12.81 0.11
CA TYR A 90 12.57 -13.39 1.17
C TYR A 90 13.23 -14.73 0.80
N GLN A 91 12.75 -15.42 -0.20
CA GLN A 91 13.40 -16.63 -0.69
C GLN A 91 14.63 -16.32 -1.55
N TYR A 92 14.59 -15.25 -2.32
CA TYR A 92 15.66 -14.89 -3.27
C TYR A 92 16.51 -13.70 -2.80
N LEU A 93 16.10 -13.02 -1.73
CA LEU A 93 16.83 -11.90 -1.14
C LEU A 93 18.19 -12.38 -0.59
N ARG A 94 19.25 -11.73 -1.06
CA ARG A 94 20.61 -11.97 -0.55
C ARG A 94 21.06 -10.76 0.25
N TYR A 95 21.54 -11.02 1.44
CA TYR A 95 22.09 -9.94 2.25
C TYR A 95 23.51 -9.63 1.75
N PRO A 96 23.82 -8.38 1.34
CA PRO A 96 25.16 -8.01 0.92
C PRO A 96 26.18 -8.17 2.07
N GLU A 97 27.34 -8.75 1.78
CA GLU A 97 28.38 -8.99 2.79
C GLU A 97 28.88 -7.69 3.43
N SER A 98 29.02 -6.62 2.63
CA SER A 98 29.38 -5.29 3.12
C SER A 98 28.40 -4.76 4.16
N ALA A 99 27.10 -4.97 3.95
CA ALA A 99 26.08 -4.55 4.89
C ALA A 99 26.08 -5.42 6.17
N ILE A 100 26.41 -6.72 6.08
CA ILE A 100 26.55 -7.60 7.24
C ILE A 100 27.74 -7.15 8.11
N VAL A 101 28.89 -6.92 7.50
CA VAL A 101 30.10 -6.49 8.21
C VAL A 101 29.90 -5.16 8.92
N ASN A 102 29.20 -4.23 8.27
CA ASN A 102 28.92 -2.91 8.83
C ASN A 102 27.66 -2.87 9.74
N GLY A 103 26.98 -4.01 9.95
CA GLY A 103 25.78 -4.08 10.78
C GLY A 103 24.62 -3.25 10.25
N ILE A 104 24.58 -2.96 8.94
CA ILE A 104 23.54 -2.14 8.31
C ILE A 104 22.27 -2.98 8.13
N GLN A 105 21.19 -2.55 8.75
CA GLN A 105 19.88 -3.20 8.67
C GLN A 105 18.77 -2.14 8.59
N GLY A 106 17.60 -2.54 8.11
CA GLY A 106 16.47 -1.62 8.03
C GLY A 106 15.41 -2.07 7.04
N ARG A 107 14.49 -1.16 6.74
CA ARG A 107 13.37 -1.39 5.84
C ARG A 107 13.51 -0.53 4.60
N VAL A 108 13.62 -1.16 3.44
CA VAL A 108 13.64 -0.51 2.12
C VAL A 108 12.23 -0.54 1.54
N ILE A 109 11.67 0.61 1.18
CA ILE A 109 10.36 0.68 0.52
C ILE A 109 10.59 0.75 -0.98
N VAL A 110 10.11 -0.27 -1.69
CA VAL A 110 10.23 -0.40 -3.13
C VAL A 110 8.87 -0.22 -3.77
N GLU A 111 8.77 0.70 -4.72
CA GLU A 111 7.60 0.90 -5.57
C GLU A 111 7.85 0.31 -6.96
N PHE A 112 6.83 -0.32 -7.54
CA PHE A 112 6.89 -0.89 -8.87
C PHE A 112 5.52 -0.89 -9.54
N ILE A 113 5.51 -1.10 -10.85
CA ILE A 113 4.29 -1.17 -11.65
C ILE A 113 4.10 -2.58 -12.17
N ILE A 114 2.90 -3.12 -12.00
CA ILE A 114 2.46 -4.38 -12.62
C ILE A 114 1.75 -4.03 -13.92
N GLY A 115 2.31 -4.47 -15.03
CA GLY A 115 1.80 -4.21 -16.38
C GLY A 115 0.53 -5.00 -16.71
N LEU A 116 -0.07 -4.68 -17.85
CA LEU A 116 -1.27 -5.39 -18.37
C LEU A 116 -0.98 -6.87 -18.68
N ASP A 117 0.27 -7.20 -18.96
CA ASP A 117 0.78 -8.56 -19.20
C ASP A 117 1.21 -9.29 -17.90
N GLY A 118 1.11 -8.59 -16.76
CA GLY A 118 1.50 -9.08 -15.46
C GLY A 118 2.99 -8.97 -15.15
N LYS A 119 3.80 -8.39 -16.01
CA LYS A 119 5.21 -8.15 -15.72
C LYS A 119 5.40 -6.96 -14.79
N VAL A 120 6.41 -7.05 -13.93
CA VAL A 120 6.88 -5.95 -13.10
C VAL A 120 7.77 -5.03 -13.92
N SER A 121 7.56 -3.73 -13.80
CA SER A 121 8.35 -2.66 -14.44
C SER A 121 8.47 -1.46 -13.50
N ASP A 122 9.29 -0.48 -13.90
CA ASP A 122 9.45 0.81 -13.20
C ASP A 122 9.75 0.66 -11.70
N VAL A 123 10.63 -0.31 -11.37
CA VAL A 123 11.02 -0.60 -9.99
C VAL A 123 11.93 0.50 -9.47
N LYS A 124 11.53 1.16 -8.39
CA LYS A 124 12.28 2.25 -7.76
C LYS A 124 12.21 2.18 -6.24
N VAL A 125 13.26 2.65 -5.59
CA VAL A 125 13.30 2.81 -4.13
C VAL A 125 12.66 4.14 -3.78
N VAL A 126 11.60 4.11 -2.97
CA VAL A 126 10.93 5.29 -2.42
C VAL A 126 11.59 5.73 -1.12
N ARG A 127 11.99 4.76 -0.30
CA ARG A 127 12.73 4.98 0.92
C ARG A 127 13.80 3.90 1.07
N GLY A 128 15.05 4.30 1.00
CA GLY A 128 16.22 3.45 1.12
C GLY A 128 16.83 3.44 2.52
N VAL A 129 17.81 2.56 2.68
CA VAL A 129 18.62 2.42 3.90
C VAL A 129 20.11 2.58 3.56
N SER A 130 20.59 1.84 2.58
CA SER A 130 21.94 1.93 2.03
C SER A 130 21.95 1.50 0.57
N PRO A 131 22.91 2.00 -0.24
CA PRO A 131 22.95 1.68 -1.67
C PRO A 131 22.97 0.17 -1.96
N GLU A 132 23.65 -0.61 -1.13
CA GLU A 132 23.77 -2.06 -1.31
C GLU A 132 22.45 -2.78 -1.02
N LEU A 133 21.75 -2.41 0.07
CA LEU A 133 20.45 -2.99 0.42
C LEU A 133 19.40 -2.58 -0.58
N ASP A 134 19.44 -1.32 -1.03
CA ASP A 134 18.51 -0.75 -2.00
C ASP A 134 18.66 -1.45 -3.36
N ALA A 135 19.89 -1.65 -3.82
CA ALA A 135 20.17 -2.36 -5.07
C ALA A 135 19.70 -3.82 -5.04
N GLU A 136 19.91 -4.53 -3.93
CA GLU A 136 19.45 -5.92 -3.81
C GLU A 136 17.92 -6.00 -3.75
N ALA A 137 17.25 -5.09 -3.04
CA ALA A 137 15.79 -5.03 -3.02
C ALA A 137 15.20 -4.78 -4.42
N VAL A 138 15.76 -3.84 -5.18
CA VAL A 138 15.35 -3.56 -6.58
C VAL A 138 15.56 -4.79 -7.46
N LYS A 139 16.71 -5.44 -7.35
CA LYS A 139 17.06 -6.63 -8.14
C LYS A 139 16.07 -7.77 -7.92
N VAL A 140 15.75 -8.10 -6.67
CA VAL A 140 14.82 -9.20 -6.35
C VAL A 140 13.40 -8.89 -6.81
N VAL A 141 12.92 -7.65 -6.62
CA VAL A 141 11.59 -7.24 -7.07
C VAL A 141 11.51 -7.23 -8.60
N SER A 142 12.55 -6.75 -9.30
CA SER A 142 12.60 -6.72 -10.76
C SER A 142 12.60 -8.12 -11.39
N ALA A 143 13.14 -9.11 -10.69
CA ALA A 143 13.17 -10.50 -11.12
C ALA A 143 11.85 -11.25 -10.86
N SER A 144 10.82 -10.57 -10.36
CA SER A 144 9.52 -11.16 -10.03
C SER A 144 8.91 -11.95 -11.20
N PRO A 145 8.32 -13.12 -10.94
CA PRO A 145 7.50 -13.79 -11.93
C PRO A 145 6.25 -12.99 -12.28
N LYS A 146 5.53 -13.43 -13.30
CA LYS A 146 4.32 -12.75 -13.77
C LYS A 146 3.20 -12.80 -12.73
N TRP A 147 2.54 -11.67 -12.59
CA TRP A 147 1.33 -11.48 -11.80
C TRP A 147 0.07 -11.58 -12.67
N LYS A 148 -1.06 -11.82 -12.07
CA LYS A 148 -2.33 -11.50 -12.72
C LYS A 148 -2.58 -10.01 -12.57
N PRO A 149 -2.80 -9.26 -13.67
CA PRO A 149 -2.96 -7.81 -13.63
C PRO A 149 -4.22 -7.39 -12.87
N GLY A 150 -4.17 -6.22 -12.25
CA GLY A 150 -5.33 -5.59 -11.63
C GLY A 150 -6.40 -5.22 -12.65
N ARG A 151 -7.63 -5.05 -12.17
CA ARG A 151 -8.75 -4.57 -13.00
C ARG A 151 -9.46 -3.41 -12.34
N LEU A 152 -9.89 -2.48 -13.18
CA LEU A 152 -10.74 -1.36 -12.80
C LEU A 152 -11.84 -1.21 -13.85
N LYS A 153 -13.11 -1.18 -13.41
CA LYS A 153 -14.29 -1.14 -14.30
C LYS A 153 -14.29 -2.24 -15.37
N GLY A 154 -13.91 -3.45 -14.96
CA GLY A 154 -13.86 -4.63 -15.84
C GLY A 154 -12.64 -4.71 -16.77
N SER A 155 -11.89 -3.63 -16.95
CA SER A 155 -10.71 -3.56 -17.81
C SER A 155 -9.43 -3.83 -17.05
N LYS A 156 -8.45 -4.49 -17.67
CA LYS A 156 -7.10 -4.61 -17.09
C LYS A 156 -6.44 -3.25 -17.04
N VAL A 157 -5.74 -2.94 -15.93
CA VAL A 157 -5.04 -1.69 -15.70
C VAL A 157 -3.60 -1.95 -15.27
N ARG A 158 -2.73 -0.98 -15.59
CA ARG A 158 -1.39 -0.94 -15.00
C ARG A 158 -1.55 -0.53 -13.54
N THR A 159 -0.93 -1.26 -12.63
CA THR A 159 -1.14 -1.02 -11.19
C THR A 159 0.17 -0.70 -10.51
N SER A 160 0.24 0.46 -9.83
CA SER A 160 1.37 0.81 -8.96
C SER A 160 1.18 0.21 -7.58
N MET A 161 2.27 -0.28 -7.01
CA MET A 161 2.29 -0.94 -5.71
C MET A 161 3.60 -0.66 -5.00
N SER A 162 3.54 -0.47 -3.68
CA SER A 162 4.71 -0.30 -2.82
C SER A 162 4.76 -1.40 -1.78
N ILE A 163 5.95 -1.98 -1.56
CA ILE A 163 6.17 -3.02 -0.57
C ILE A 163 7.36 -2.67 0.34
N PRO A 164 7.29 -3.03 1.63
CA PRO A 164 8.43 -2.94 2.54
C PRO A 164 9.27 -4.22 2.48
N VAL A 165 10.53 -4.10 2.06
CA VAL A 165 11.52 -5.18 2.13
C VAL A 165 12.36 -4.99 3.40
N GLU A 166 12.28 -5.93 4.33
CA GLU A 166 13.00 -5.85 5.59
C GLU A 166 14.32 -6.62 5.53
N PHE A 167 15.39 -5.94 5.93
CA PHE A 167 16.71 -6.53 6.15
C PHE A 167 16.99 -6.55 7.64
N ARG A 168 17.06 -7.74 8.23
CA ARG A 168 17.33 -7.92 9.66
C ARG A 168 18.55 -8.83 9.88
N LEU A 169 19.41 -8.42 10.80
CA LEU A 169 20.56 -9.18 11.26
C LEU A 169 20.25 -9.76 12.64
N GLU A 170 20.60 -11.02 12.84
CA GLU A 170 20.59 -11.65 14.16
C GLU A 170 22.00 -11.62 14.75
N LYS A 171 22.13 -11.22 16.02
CA LYS A 171 23.40 -11.35 16.74
C LYS A 171 23.67 -12.85 17.03
N LYS A 172 24.65 -13.43 16.35
CA LYS A 172 25.11 -14.77 16.62
C LYS A 172 26.20 -14.72 17.71
N GLY A 173 25.78 -15.00 18.96
CA GLY A 173 26.72 -15.32 20.06
C GLY A 173 27.71 -14.21 20.44
N THR A 174 28.60 -14.53 21.36
CA THR A 174 29.48 -13.65 22.15
C THR A 174 30.65 -12.98 21.40
N LYS A 175 30.75 -13.03 20.08
CA LYS A 175 31.86 -12.47 19.30
C LYS A 175 31.45 -11.63 18.09
N GLY A 176 30.44 -10.76 18.22
CA GLY A 176 30.17 -9.72 17.20
C GLY A 176 29.87 -10.21 15.77
N SER A 177 29.58 -11.50 15.60
CA SER A 177 29.17 -12.06 14.32
C SER A 177 27.68 -11.89 14.11
N PHE A 178 27.29 -11.30 12.99
CA PHE A 178 25.87 -11.14 12.59
C PHE A 178 25.46 -12.33 11.69
N GLY A 179 24.26 -12.84 11.89
CA GLY A 179 23.60 -13.82 11.03
C GLY A 179 22.40 -13.21 10.33
N ILE A 180 22.00 -13.79 9.20
CA ILE A 180 20.80 -13.38 8.47
C ILE A 180 19.60 -14.03 9.15
N LYS A 181 18.58 -13.24 9.52
CA LYS A 181 17.29 -13.77 9.95
C LYS A 181 16.58 -14.36 8.73
N LYS A 182 16.36 -15.68 8.73
CA LYS A 182 15.49 -16.33 7.75
C LYS A 182 14.03 -16.15 8.18
N TYR A 183 13.18 -15.74 7.26
CA TYR A 183 11.74 -15.58 7.46
C TYR A 183 11.01 -16.89 7.16
#